data_48981df61aa21d20cd1dd1ba17b0070a
#
_entry.id   48981df61aa21d20cd1dd1ba17b0070a
#
_cell.length_a   1.000
_cell.length_b   1.000
_cell.length_c   1.000
_cell.angle_alpha   90.00
_cell.angle_beta   90.00
_cell.angle_gamma   90.00
#
_symmetry.space_group_name_H-M   'P 1'
#
loop_
_entity.id
_entity.type
_entity.pdbx_description
1 polymer ?
#
loop_
_entity_poly.entity_id
_entity_poly.type
_entity_poly.pdbx_seq_one_letter_code
_entity_poly.pdbx_strand_id
1 'polypeptide(L)'
;YKLFWRQRDNWFNGKKVENIILMFSFIRPFIFNLDPEKAHDLAIKSFKYNFLPSSLFSVQGEEILNTSLFGKEISNPIGLAAGFDKSAEVYNEIFKIGFGFVEIGTVTPKQQFGNEKPRVFRLEKDQALINRLGFNNDGSDVVRKRIEANIPSNLLGINIGPNKDTDNMTNDFLKCAEIFFPIGDYITINISSPNTKGLRDFHNEDDLKNLLSKINEIREKSNFKKSFLLKISPDLEDSQISGIVNLILEYKIDGIILTNTSNKNRESLIDVNSKEIGGLSGKPIKELSTEFVRKFYKELNGKIPIIGVGGVDSGESAFEKIAAGASAVQLYTGLIYKGPNIVKEIKKDLIQILKSKGFTNINEAVGSSLN
;
A
#
# COMPACT_ATOMS: atom_id res chain seq x y z
N TYR A 1 -27.75 -20.19 28.68
CA TYR A 1 -28.29 -20.00 27.32
C TYR A 1 -27.40 -19.08 26.46
N LYS A 2 -26.94 -17.93 26.94
CA LYS A 2 -26.07 -16.97 26.17
C LYS A 2 -24.68 -17.54 25.83
N LEU A 3 -24.09 -18.37 26.69
CA LEU A 3 -22.79 -19.01 26.44
C LEU A 3 -22.86 -20.09 25.33
N PHE A 4 -23.96 -20.84 25.26
CA PHE A 4 -24.18 -21.89 24.27
C PHE A 4 -24.34 -21.33 22.85
N TRP A 5 -25.02 -20.19 22.68
CA TRP A 5 -25.15 -19.49 21.42
C TRP A 5 -23.84 -18.89 20.95
N ARG A 6 -23.05 -18.31 21.85
CA ARG A 6 -21.69 -17.77 21.53
C ARG A 6 -20.72 -18.86 21.05
N GLN A 7 -20.75 -20.06 21.63
CA GLN A 7 -19.92 -21.19 21.18
C GLN A 7 -20.38 -21.74 19.84
N ARG A 8 -21.68 -21.78 19.56
CA ARG A 8 -22.24 -22.24 18.30
C ARG A 8 -21.91 -21.27 17.15
N ASP A 9 -22.01 -19.98 17.37
CA ASP A 9 -21.67 -18.96 16.38
C ASP A 9 -20.17 -18.94 16.08
N ASN A 10 -19.32 -19.16 17.05
CA ASN A 10 -17.87 -19.31 16.86
C ASN A 10 -17.50 -20.58 16.07
N TRP A 11 -18.22 -21.67 16.28
CA TRP A 11 -17.99 -22.93 15.56
C TRP A 11 -18.47 -22.84 14.10
N PHE A 12 -19.62 -22.21 13.84
CA PHE A 12 -20.11 -21.96 12.47
C PHE A 12 -19.23 -20.97 11.71
N ASN A 13 -18.74 -19.92 12.38
CA ASN A 13 -17.81 -18.96 11.78
C ASN A 13 -16.43 -19.59 11.51
N GLY A 14 -15.92 -20.45 12.39
CA GLY A 14 -14.68 -21.19 12.17
C GLY A 14 -14.73 -22.07 10.93
N LYS A 15 -15.78 -22.91 10.78
CA LYS A 15 -15.96 -23.76 9.59
C LYS A 15 -16.16 -22.98 8.29
N LYS A 16 -16.86 -21.83 8.34
CA LYS A 16 -16.99 -20.96 7.15
C LYS A 16 -15.63 -20.42 6.69
N VAL A 17 -14.76 -20.07 7.62
CA VAL A 17 -13.43 -19.53 7.31
C VAL A 17 -12.52 -20.59 6.70
N GLU A 18 -12.47 -21.77 7.29
CA GLU A 18 -11.72 -22.91 6.72
C GLU A 18 -12.17 -23.23 5.30
N ASN A 19 -13.46 -23.18 5.03
CA ASN A 19 -14.02 -23.41 3.70
C ASN A 19 -13.59 -22.34 2.67
N ILE A 20 -13.37 -21.06 3.07
CA ILE A 20 -12.95 -20.00 2.15
C ILE A 20 -11.46 -20.06 1.86
N ILE A 21 -10.64 -20.36 2.85
CA ILE A 21 -9.19 -20.59 2.67
C ILE A 21 -9.01 -21.78 1.72
N LEU A 22 -9.73 -22.87 1.96
CA LEU A 22 -9.76 -24.02 1.07
C LEU A 22 -10.23 -23.64 -0.33
N MET A 23 -11.28 -22.83 -0.47
CA MET A 23 -11.81 -22.37 -1.75
C MET A 23 -10.78 -21.58 -2.55
N PHE A 24 -10.08 -20.59 -1.94
CA PHE A 24 -9.04 -19.84 -2.65
C PHE A 24 -7.86 -20.74 -3.03
N SER A 25 -7.44 -21.64 -2.15
CA SER A 25 -6.37 -22.61 -2.42
C SER A 25 -6.71 -23.54 -3.59
N PHE A 26 -7.98 -23.90 -3.75
CA PHE A 26 -8.46 -24.68 -4.91
C PHE A 26 -8.51 -23.86 -6.21
N ILE A 27 -8.93 -22.60 -6.15
CA ILE A 27 -9.10 -21.75 -7.32
C ILE A 27 -7.76 -21.12 -7.76
N ARG A 28 -6.83 -20.88 -6.83
CA ARG A 28 -5.54 -20.24 -7.09
C ARG A 28 -4.75 -20.88 -8.23
N PRO A 29 -4.58 -22.22 -8.34
CA PRO A 29 -3.87 -22.82 -9.46
C PRO A 29 -4.46 -22.47 -10.83
N PHE A 30 -5.80 -22.40 -10.93
CA PHE A 30 -6.48 -22.01 -12.17
C PHE A 30 -6.26 -20.51 -12.49
N ILE A 31 -6.33 -19.64 -11.48
CA ILE A 31 -6.06 -18.21 -11.65
C ILE A 31 -4.59 -18.00 -12.04
N PHE A 32 -3.67 -18.78 -11.51
CA PHE A 32 -2.24 -18.64 -11.78
C PHE A 32 -1.83 -19.16 -13.15
N ASN A 33 -2.64 -20.00 -13.80
CA ASN A 33 -2.47 -20.35 -15.21
C ASN A 33 -2.87 -19.21 -16.18
N LEU A 34 -3.62 -18.20 -15.70
CA LEU A 34 -3.95 -17.04 -16.51
C LEU A 34 -2.76 -16.06 -16.53
N ASP A 35 -2.68 -15.27 -17.60
CA ASP A 35 -1.82 -14.09 -17.63
C ASP A 35 -2.05 -13.21 -16.38
N PRO A 36 -1.00 -12.68 -15.72
CA PRO A 36 -1.12 -11.93 -14.47
C PRO A 36 -2.05 -10.72 -14.54
N GLU A 37 -2.07 -9.97 -15.64
CA GLU A 37 -2.98 -8.83 -15.79
C GLU A 37 -4.42 -9.27 -16.04
N LYS A 38 -4.65 -10.34 -16.82
CA LYS A 38 -6.00 -10.93 -16.99
C LYS A 38 -6.56 -11.44 -15.65
N ALA A 39 -5.73 -12.07 -14.84
CA ALA A 39 -6.12 -12.49 -13.49
C ALA A 39 -6.45 -11.30 -12.58
N HIS A 40 -5.69 -10.22 -12.67
CA HIS A 40 -5.97 -8.96 -11.96
C HIS A 40 -7.30 -8.34 -12.41
N ASP A 41 -7.54 -8.24 -13.72
CA ASP A 41 -8.81 -7.72 -14.28
C ASP A 41 -10.02 -8.56 -13.81
N LEU A 42 -9.84 -9.89 -13.72
CA LEU A 42 -10.87 -10.79 -13.18
C LEU A 42 -11.12 -10.50 -11.69
N ALA A 43 -10.08 -10.24 -10.91
CA ALA A 43 -10.24 -9.88 -9.50
C ALA A 43 -10.97 -8.53 -9.34
N ILE A 44 -10.62 -7.50 -10.10
CA ILE A 44 -11.33 -6.21 -10.10
C ILE A 44 -12.81 -6.41 -10.45
N LYS A 45 -13.12 -7.17 -11.51
CA LYS A 45 -14.50 -7.48 -11.89
C LYS A 45 -15.24 -8.26 -10.78
N SER A 46 -14.57 -9.18 -10.11
CA SER A 46 -15.17 -9.96 -9.01
C SER A 46 -15.57 -9.07 -7.83
N PHE A 47 -14.75 -8.08 -7.48
CA PHE A 47 -15.10 -7.07 -6.48
C PHE A 47 -16.25 -6.17 -6.98
N LYS A 48 -16.14 -5.63 -8.19
CA LYS A 48 -17.11 -4.69 -8.77
C LYS A 48 -18.52 -5.28 -8.85
N TYR A 49 -18.64 -6.57 -9.18
CA TYR A 49 -19.93 -7.27 -9.28
C TYR A 49 -20.31 -8.03 -7.99
N ASN A 50 -19.56 -7.83 -6.90
CA ASN A 50 -19.82 -8.44 -5.60
C ASN A 50 -19.93 -9.97 -5.63
N PHE A 51 -19.13 -10.64 -6.46
CA PHE A 51 -19.06 -12.11 -6.49
C PHE A 51 -18.41 -12.70 -5.23
N LEU A 52 -17.72 -11.84 -4.45
CA LEU A 52 -17.13 -12.19 -3.16
C LEU A 52 -17.89 -11.45 -2.05
N PRO A 53 -18.90 -12.08 -1.41
CA PRO A 53 -19.68 -11.43 -0.35
C PRO A 53 -18.77 -11.01 0.81
N SER A 54 -18.82 -9.73 1.17
CA SER A 54 -17.99 -9.15 2.25
C SER A 54 -18.20 -9.83 3.61
N SER A 55 -19.40 -10.37 3.85
CA SER A 55 -19.72 -11.14 5.07
C SER A 55 -18.82 -12.36 5.31
N LEU A 56 -18.14 -12.83 4.28
CA LEU A 56 -17.16 -13.92 4.37
C LEU A 56 -15.85 -13.49 5.00
N PHE A 57 -15.49 -12.21 4.88
CA PHE A 57 -14.19 -11.65 5.28
C PHE A 57 -14.27 -10.77 6.53
N SER A 58 -15.49 -10.43 6.97
CA SER A 58 -15.68 -9.57 8.14
C SER A 58 -15.13 -10.24 9.41
N VAL A 59 -14.28 -9.51 10.12
CA VAL A 59 -13.86 -9.81 11.51
C VAL A 59 -14.38 -8.69 12.36
N GLN A 60 -14.97 -9.01 13.50
CA GLN A 60 -15.28 -7.99 14.51
C GLN A 60 -13.99 -7.19 14.79
N GLY A 61 -14.13 -5.87 14.80
CA GLY A 61 -13.02 -4.98 15.18
C GLY A 61 -12.58 -5.32 16.61
N GLU A 62 -11.27 -5.46 16.80
CA GLU A 62 -10.67 -5.58 18.13
C GLU A 62 -10.02 -4.24 18.45
N GLU A 63 -10.42 -3.62 19.55
CA GLU A 63 -9.96 -2.28 19.97
C GLU A 63 -8.44 -2.15 20.06
N ILE A 64 -7.75 -3.25 20.37
CA ILE A 64 -6.29 -3.32 20.42
C ILE A 64 -5.61 -2.93 19.08
N LEU A 65 -6.30 -3.08 17.93
CA LEU A 65 -5.79 -2.71 16.60
C LEU A 65 -6.21 -1.29 16.16
N ASN A 66 -7.08 -0.62 16.92
CA ASN A 66 -7.52 0.72 16.56
C ASN A 66 -6.33 1.69 16.58
N THR A 67 -6.25 2.53 15.57
CA THR A 67 -5.23 3.57 15.45
C THR A 67 -5.77 4.75 14.67
N SER A 68 -5.02 5.84 14.62
CA SER A 68 -5.34 6.97 13.77
C SER A 68 -4.23 7.26 12.77
N LEU A 69 -4.62 7.61 11.56
CA LEU A 69 -3.71 8.08 10.51
C LEU A 69 -4.25 9.38 9.91
N PHE A 70 -3.40 10.38 9.83
CA PHE A 70 -3.71 11.66 9.18
C PHE A 70 -5.01 12.31 9.70
N GLY A 71 -5.23 12.21 11.03
CA GLY A 71 -6.40 12.77 11.72
C GLY A 71 -7.69 11.97 11.57
N LYS A 72 -7.64 10.75 11.03
CA LYS A 72 -8.81 9.87 10.88
C LYS A 72 -8.59 8.56 11.63
N GLU A 73 -9.58 8.18 12.44
CA GLU A 73 -9.59 6.88 13.14
C GLU A 73 -9.81 5.74 12.15
N ILE A 74 -9.03 4.69 12.28
CA ILE A 74 -9.13 3.45 11.51
C ILE A 74 -9.16 2.24 12.43
N SER A 75 -9.92 1.21 12.05
CA SER A 75 -10.14 0.02 12.86
C SER A 75 -8.94 -0.92 12.96
N ASN A 76 -7.93 -0.72 12.11
CA ASN A 76 -6.70 -1.50 12.12
C ASN A 76 -5.63 -0.84 11.21
N PRO A 77 -4.33 -1.10 11.44
CA PRO A 77 -3.23 -0.47 10.70
C PRO A 77 -2.91 -1.14 9.36
N ILE A 78 -3.78 -2.00 8.81
CA ILE A 78 -3.49 -2.77 7.59
C ILE A 78 -4.15 -2.10 6.41
N GLY A 79 -3.36 -1.68 5.43
CA GLY A 79 -3.82 -1.02 4.20
C GLY A 79 -3.55 -1.82 2.93
N LEU A 80 -4.30 -1.49 1.88
CA LEU A 80 -3.97 -1.93 0.52
C LEU A 80 -3.07 -0.90 -0.15
N ALA A 81 -1.94 -1.36 -0.72
CA ALA A 81 -1.00 -0.49 -1.42
C ALA A 81 -1.52 -0.06 -2.80
N ALA A 82 -1.11 1.11 -3.25
CA ALA A 82 -1.31 1.57 -4.62
C ALA A 82 -0.84 0.55 -5.66
N GLY A 83 -1.52 0.51 -6.80
CA GLY A 83 -1.26 -0.41 -7.90
C GLY A 83 -2.28 -1.54 -8.02
N PHE A 84 -3.07 -1.82 -7.00
CA PHE A 84 -4.18 -2.78 -7.08
C PHE A 84 -5.41 -2.12 -7.73
N ASP A 85 -6.01 -1.13 -7.09
CA ASP A 85 -7.07 -0.31 -7.69
C ASP A 85 -6.48 0.96 -8.31
N LYS A 86 -6.09 0.85 -9.58
CA LYS A 86 -5.35 1.92 -10.27
C LYS A 86 -6.22 3.11 -10.64
N SER A 87 -7.53 2.89 -10.76
CA SER A 87 -8.47 3.86 -11.33
C SER A 87 -9.71 4.09 -10.46
N ALA A 88 -9.63 3.77 -9.16
CA ALA A 88 -10.74 3.93 -8.20
C ALA A 88 -12.02 3.19 -8.61
N GLU A 89 -11.89 1.92 -8.96
CA GLU A 89 -13.02 1.10 -9.42
C GLU A 89 -13.68 0.30 -8.28
N VAL A 90 -12.89 -0.09 -7.23
CA VAL A 90 -13.33 -1.09 -6.24
C VAL A 90 -12.88 -0.81 -4.81
N TYR A 91 -12.37 0.38 -4.47
CA TYR A 91 -11.84 0.69 -3.14
C TYR A 91 -12.86 0.48 -2.01
N ASN A 92 -14.17 0.77 -2.24
CA ASN A 92 -15.20 0.53 -1.23
C ASN A 92 -15.47 -0.96 -0.99
N GLU A 93 -15.37 -1.80 -2.02
CA GLU A 93 -15.44 -3.25 -1.92
C GLU A 93 -14.22 -3.81 -1.18
N ILE A 94 -13.05 -3.22 -1.37
CA ILE A 94 -11.81 -3.55 -0.68
C ILE A 94 -11.91 -3.24 0.82
N PHE A 95 -12.48 -2.11 1.21
CA PHE A 95 -12.75 -1.84 2.64
C PHE A 95 -13.58 -2.96 3.28
N LYS A 96 -14.56 -3.52 2.57
CA LYS A 96 -15.43 -4.59 3.08
C LYS A 96 -14.70 -5.89 3.39
N ILE A 97 -13.53 -6.14 2.79
CA ILE A 97 -12.72 -7.33 3.13
C ILE A 97 -11.78 -7.10 4.33
N GLY A 98 -11.86 -5.96 4.98
CA GLY A 98 -11.28 -5.73 6.30
C GLY A 98 -10.06 -4.81 6.34
N PHE A 99 -9.64 -4.21 5.22
CA PHE A 99 -8.59 -3.19 5.22
C PHE A 99 -9.00 -1.96 6.02
N GLY A 100 -8.11 -1.45 6.88
CA GLY A 100 -8.30 -0.21 7.62
C GLY A 100 -8.21 1.02 6.74
N PHE A 101 -7.41 0.97 5.68
CA PHE A 101 -7.28 2.04 4.68
C PHE A 101 -6.89 1.47 3.31
N VAL A 102 -7.12 2.26 2.27
CA VAL A 102 -6.83 1.87 0.88
C VAL A 102 -6.12 3.01 0.18
N GLU A 103 -5.09 2.71 -0.61
CA GLU A 103 -4.43 3.65 -1.50
C GLU A 103 -4.69 3.25 -2.95
N ILE A 104 -5.39 4.12 -3.69
CA ILE A 104 -5.65 3.95 -5.13
C ILE A 104 -4.53 4.59 -5.98
N GLY A 105 -4.48 4.26 -7.25
CA GLY A 105 -3.52 4.81 -8.20
C GLY A 105 -2.36 3.84 -8.47
N THR A 106 -1.27 4.31 -9.08
CA THR A 106 -0.87 5.69 -9.34
C THR A 106 -1.75 6.30 -10.44
N VAL A 107 -2.31 7.46 -10.16
CA VAL A 107 -3.10 8.24 -11.11
C VAL A 107 -2.21 9.31 -11.75
N THR A 108 -2.35 9.49 -13.07
CA THR A 108 -1.65 10.50 -13.86
C THR A 108 -2.63 11.54 -14.39
N PRO A 109 -2.19 12.76 -14.76
CA PRO A 109 -3.11 13.77 -15.29
C PRO A 109 -3.95 13.29 -16.47
N LYS A 110 -3.32 12.64 -17.43
CA LYS A 110 -3.99 12.04 -18.60
C LYS A 110 -4.03 10.53 -18.46
N GLN A 111 -5.04 9.89 -19.05
CA GLN A 111 -5.06 8.44 -19.23
C GLN A 111 -3.78 7.97 -19.90
N GLN A 112 -3.25 6.82 -19.44
CA GLN A 112 -2.17 6.15 -20.16
C GLN A 112 -2.26 4.63 -20.00
N PHE A 113 -1.80 3.93 -21.05
CA PHE A 113 -1.88 2.46 -21.12
C PHE A 113 -0.71 1.78 -20.41
N GLY A 114 0.34 2.53 -20.08
CA GLY A 114 1.56 2.01 -19.48
C GLY A 114 2.53 1.41 -20.50
N ASN A 115 3.46 0.56 -20.02
CA ASN A 115 4.46 -0.08 -20.87
C ASN A 115 3.87 -1.27 -21.65
N GLU A 116 4.61 -1.77 -22.64
CA GLU A 116 4.23 -2.93 -23.46
C GLU A 116 4.09 -4.18 -22.62
N LYS A 117 3.20 -5.08 -23.04
CA LYS A 117 2.97 -6.40 -22.44
C LYS A 117 3.88 -7.45 -23.09
N PRO A 118 4.31 -8.51 -22.34
CA PRO A 118 4.04 -8.79 -20.94
C PRO A 118 4.86 -7.88 -20.01
N ARG A 119 4.27 -7.47 -18.90
CA ARG A 119 4.85 -6.49 -17.97
C ARG A 119 4.60 -6.80 -16.49
N VAL A 120 4.00 -7.94 -16.18
CA VAL A 120 3.84 -8.47 -14.83
C VAL A 120 4.21 -9.94 -14.83
N PHE A 121 5.09 -10.34 -13.94
CA PHE A 121 5.62 -11.68 -13.84
C PHE A 121 5.49 -12.19 -12.42
N ARG A 122 4.87 -13.38 -12.26
CA ARG A 122 4.84 -14.08 -10.98
C ARG A 122 6.12 -14.86 -10.80
N LEU A 123 6.67 -14.79 -9.62
CA LEU A 123 7.79 -15.60 -9.14
C LEU A 123 7.24 -16.51 -8.04
N GLU A 124 6.61 -17.61 -8.43
CA GLU A 124 5.85 -18.45 -7.50
C GLU A 124 6.74 -19.09 -6.44
N LYS A 125 7.94 -19.54 -6.83
CA LYS A 125 8.91 -20.13 -5.92
C LYS A 125 9.42 -19.13 -4.87
N ASP A 126 9.44 -17.85 -5.21
CA ASP A 126 9.93 -16.77 -4.36
C ASP A 126 8.80 -16.00 -3.65
N GLN A 127 7.53 -16.34 -3.92
CA GLN A 127 6.36 -15.58 -3.45
C GLN A 127 6.50 -14.08 -3.76
N ALA A 128 6.87 -13.77 -5.00
CA ALA A 128 7.24 -12.45 -5.46
C ALA A 128 6.57 -12.08 -6.78
N LEU A 129 6.61 -10.80 -7.12
CA LEU A 129 6.26 -10.29 -8.45
C LEU A 129 7.39 -9.40 -8.96
N ILE A 130 7.61 -9.45 -10.27
CA ILE A 130 8.34 -8.42 -11.00
C ILE A 130 7.34 -7.71 -11.90
N ASN A 131 7.34 -6.36 -11.87
CA ASN A 131 6.48 -5.58 -12.73
C ASN A 131 7.20 -4.40 -13.39
N ARG A 132 6.74 -4.07 -14.60
CA ARG A 132 7.13 -2.88 -15.36
C ARG A 132 5.88 -2.18 -15.94
N LEU A 133 4.87 -1.99 -15.09
CA LEU A 133 3.53 -1.52 -15.50
C LEU A 133 3.53 -0.13 -16.15
N GLY A 134 4.30 0.84 -15.61
CA GLY A 134 4.40 2.20 -16.17
C GLY A 134 3.13 3.03 -15.95
N PHE A 135 2.53 2.97 -14.77
CA PHE A 135 1.37 3.77 -14.34
C PHE A 135 0.16 3.72 -15.28
N ASN A 136 -0.24 2.52 -15.71
CA ASN A 136 -1.48 2.37 -16.48
C ASN A 136 -2.70 2.73 -15.62
N ASN A 137 -3.47 3.74 -16.07
CA ASN A 137 -4.65 4.26 -15.38
C ASN A 137 -5.56 5.07 -16.33
N ASP A 138 -6.77 5.38 -15.87
CA ASP A 138 -7.79 6.07 -16.69
C ASP A 138 -7.66 7.61 -16.69
N GLY A 139 -6.67 8.17 -15.98
CA GLY A 139 -6.46 9.60 -15.85
C GLY A 139 -7.26 10.26 -14.74
N SER A 140 -6.79 11.44 -14.33
CA SER A 140 -7.30 12.14 -13.14
C SER A 140 -8.78 12.50 -13.21
N ASP A 141 -9.28 12.92 -14.37
CA ASP A 141 -10.69 13.32 -14.52
C ASP A 141 -11.66 12.16 -14.32
N VAL A 142 -11.33 10.98 -14.86
CA VAL A 142 -12.17 9.77 -14.73
C VAL A 142 -12.14 9.28 -13.28
N VAL A 143 -10.94 9.21 -12.68
CA VAL A 143 -10.76 8.78 -11.31
C VAL A 143 -11.48 9.71 -10.32
N ARG A 144 -11.35 11.03 -10.50
CA ARG A 144 -12.07 12.02 -9.72
C ARG A 144 -13.58 11.78 -9.75
N LYS A 145 -14.17 11.66 -10.94
CA LYS A 145 -15.62 11.44 -11.11
C LYS A 145 -16.08 10.16 -10.41
N ARG A 146 -15.28 9.09 -10.44
CA ARG A 146 -15.59 7.83 -9.75
C ARG A 146 -15.62 8.01 -8.22
N ILE A 147 -14.67 8.75 -7.66
CA ILE A 147 -14.62 9.00 -6.21
C ILE A 147 -15.78 9.92 -5.78
N GLU A 148 -16.08 10.97 -6.55
CA GLU A 148 -17.21 11.87 -6.28
C GLU A 148 -18.56 11.13 -6.35
N ALA A 149 -18.70 10.18 -7.27
CA ALA A 149 -19.92 9.37 -7.41
C ALA A 149 -20.04 8.25 -6.36
N ASN A 150 -18.95 7.84 -5.72
CA ASN A 150 -18.94 6.73 -4.77
C ASN A 150 -18.06 7.11 -3.56
N ILE A 151 -18.64 7.85 -2.61
CA ILE A 151 -17.92 8.41 -1.45
C ILE A 151 -17.18 7.31 -0.69
N PRO A 152 -15.89 7.49 -0.34
CA PRO A 152 -15.12 6.52 0.42
C PRO A 152 -15.73 6.23 1.80
N SER A 153 -15.91 4.96 2.10
CA SER A 153 -16.46 4.52 3.38
C SER A 153 -15.43 4.53 4.52
N ASN A 154 -14.13 4.67 4.19
CA ASN A 154 -13.04 4.73 5.16
C ASN A 154 -11.88 5.57 4.60
N LEU A 155 -10.71 5.57 5.25
CA LEU A 155 -9.52 6.34 4.88
C LEU A 155 -9.03 5.98 3.47
N LEU A 156 -9.17 6.91 2.52
CA LEU A 156 -8.74 6.75 1.13
C LEU A 156 -7.55 7.64 0.81
N GLY A 157 -6.43 7.00 0.47
CA GLY A 157 -5.25 7.66 -0.12
C GLY A 157 -5.29 7.65 -1.64
N ILE A 158 -4.77 8.72 -2.23
CA ILE A 158 -4.63 8.83 -3.68
C ILE A 158 -3.16 8.99 -4.04
N ASN A 159 -2.61 7.96 -4.68
CA ASN A 159 -1.25 7.96 -5.18
C ASN A 159 -1.20 8.64 -6.54
N ILE A 160 -0.36 9.65 -6.70
CA ILE A 160 -0.23 10.44 -7.92
C ILE A 160 1.17 10.34 -8.51
N GLY A 161 1.25 10.48 -9.83
CA GLY A 161 2.49 10.43 -10.58
C GLY A 161 2.39 11.13 -11.93
N PRO A 162 3.53 11.35 -12.62
CA PRO A 162 3.54 11.98 -13.92
C PRO A 162 3.14 11.01 -15.04
N ASN A 163 2.66 11.56 -16.15
CA ASN A 163 2.55 10.83 -17.38
C ASN A 163 3.94 10.44 -17.92
N LYS A 164 4.00 9.35 -18.70
CA LYS A 164 5.25 8.86 -19.28
C LYS A 164 5.84 9.85 -20.29
N ASP A 165 4.97 10.42 -21.13
CA ASP A 165 5.32 11.33 -22.21
C ASP A 165 5.04 12.78 -21.80
N THR A 166 5.56 13.19 -20.64
CA THR A 166 5.44 14.57 -20.14
C THR A 166 6.73 15.33 -20.33
N ASP A 167 6.63 16.60 -20.68
CA ASP A 167 7.77 17.52 -20.74
C ASP A 167 8.16 18.04 -19.34
N ASN A 168 7.25 17.95 -18.36
CA ASN A 168 7.46 18.47 -17.02
C ASN A 168 6.72 17.64 -15.96
N MET A 169 7.43 16.72 -15.33
CA MET A 169 6.89 15.83 -14.28
C MET A 169 6.37 16.62 -13.08
N THR A 170 7.02 17.70 -12.68
CA THR A 170 6.58 18.54 -11.57
C THR A 170 5.18 19.10 -11.85
N ASN A 171 4.94 19.63 -13.03
CA ASN A 171 3.61 20.15 -13.40
C ASN A 171 2.53 19.05 -13.38
N ASP A 172 2.86 17.82 -13.71
CA ASP A 172 1.92 16.71 -13.65
C ASP A 172 1.55 16.35 -12.20
N PHE A 173 2.53 16.36 -11.28
CA PHE A 173 2.26 16.22 -9.85
C PHE A 173 1.35 17.33 -9.33
N LEU A 174 1.62 18.60 -9.70
CA LEU A 174 0.82 19.74 -9.28
C LEU A 174 -0.62 19.64 -9.76
N LYS A 175 -0.85 19.32 -11.04
CA LYS A 175 -2.19 19.12 -11.61
C LYS A 175 -2.97 18.04 -10.86
N CYS A 176 -2.35 16.88 -10.60
CA CYS A 176 -2.99 15.83 -9.84
C CYS A 176 -3.25 16.25 -8.39
N ALA A 177 -2.30 16.95 -7.74
CA ALA A 177 -2.48 17.45 -6.39
C ALA A 177 -3.67 18.40 -6.29
N GLU A 178 -3.80 19.37 -7.18
CA GLU A 178 -4.93 20.31 -7.24
C GLU A 178 -6.28 19.60 -7.40
N ILE A 179 -6.34 18.59 -8.27
CA ILE A 179 -7.56 17.82 -8.53
C ILE A 179 -7.97 16.99 -7.31
N PHE A 180 -7.03 16.33 -6.67
CA PHE A 180 -7.31 15.32 -5.64
C PHE A 180 -7.26 15.87 -4.21
N PHE A 181 -6.65 17.01 -3.97
CA PHE A 181 -6.55 17.61 -2.65
C PHE A 181 -7.92 17.84 -1.97
N PRO A 182 -8.99 18.24 -2.70
CA PRO A 182 -10.33 18.36 -2.11
C PRO A 182 -10.98 17.04 -1.70
N ILE A 183 -10.65 15.93 -2.35
CA ILE A 183 -11.43 14.67 -2.29
C ILE A 183 -10.72 13.51 -1.61
N GLY A 184 -9.38 13.40 -1.68
CA GLY A 184 -8.62 12.38 -0.96
C GLY A 184 -8.53 12.68 0.53
N ASP A 185 -8.37 11.66 1.36
CA ASP A 185 -8.01 11.86 2.78
C ASP A 185 -6.52 12.19 2.92
N TYR A 186 -5.68 11.57 2.08
CA TYR A 186 -4.27 11.96 1.89
C TYR A 186 -3.84 11.77 0.43
N ILE A 187 -2.79 12.49 0.04
CA ILE A 187 -2.20 12.40 -1.30
C ILE A 187 -0.78 11.86 -1.18
N THR A 188 -0.47 10.82 -1.94
CA THR A 188 0.88 10.26 -2.01
C THR A 188 1.58 10.71 -3.28
N ILE A 189 2.68 11.44 -3.13
CA ILE A 189 3.58 11.85 -4.20
C ILE A 189 4.53 10.68 -4.48
N ASN A 190 4.35 10.00 -5.61
CA ASN A 190 5.10 8.81 -5.96
C ASN A 190 6.33 9.14 -6.82
N ILE A 191 7.46 9.38 -6.18
CA ILE A 191 8.75 9.64 -6.84
C ILE A 191 9.63 8.39 -6.99
N SER A 192 9.09 7.21 -6.73
CA SER A 192 9.91 6.02 -6.46
C SER A 192 9.78 4.89 -7.48
N SER A 193 8.91 5.01 -8.49
CA SER A 193 8.73 3.95 -9.48
C SER A 193 10.01 3.75 -10.31
N PRO A 194 10.51 2.51 -10.42
CA PRO A 194 11.64 2.20 -11.30
C PRO A 194 11.26 2.13 -12.78
N ASN A 195 9.97 2.19 -13.10
CA ASN A 195 9.41 1.91 -14.41
C ASN A 195 9.07 3.17 -15.21
N THR A 196 9.38 4.35 -14.68
CA THR A 196 9.22 5.66 -15.32
C THR A 196 10.57 6.35 -15.35
N LYS A 197 11.08 6.63 -16.56
CA LYS A 197 12.40 7.24 -16.76
C LYS A 197 12.47 8.61 -16.08
N GLY A 198 13.53 8.90 -15.35
CA GLY A 198 13.76 10.19 -14.69
C GLY A 198 12.97 10.41 -13.39
N LEU A 199 12.01 9.54 -13.07
CA LEU A 199 11.19 9.74 -11.86
C LEU A 199 11.98 9.64 -10.56
N ARG A 200 13.00 8.79 -10.53
CA ARG A 200 13.87 8.63 -9.36
C ARG A 200 14.90 9.74 -9.21
N ASP A 201 15.02 10.65 -10.19
CA ASP A 201 15.87 11.82 -10.08
C ASP A 201 15.35 12.77 -8.96
N PHE A 202 14.04 12.71 -8.67
CA PHE A 202 13.47 13.38 -7.48
C PHE A 202 13.97 12.86 -6.12
N HIS A 203 14.85 11.88 -6.08
CA HIS A 203 15.61 11.55 -4.87
C HIS A 203 16.84 12.45 -4.68
N ASN A 204 17.21 13.25 -5.68
CA ASN A 204 18.19 14.32 -5.53
C ASN A 204 17.58 15.50 -4.77
N GLU A 205 18.34 16.10 -3.88
CA GLU A 205 17.84 17.14 -2.97
C GLU A 205 17.26 18.34 -3.72
N ASP A 206 17.90 18.84 -4.78
CA ASP A 206 17.45 20.00 -5.54
C ASP A 206 16.12 19.75 -6.26
N ASP A 207 15.98 18.59 -6.91
CA ASP A 207 14.75 18.23 -7.61
C ASP A 207 13.60 18.01 -6.61
N LEU A 208 13.87 17.34 -5.50
CA LEU A 208 12.90 17.13 -4.42
C LEU A 208 12.48 18.45 -3.79
N LYS A 209 13.43 19.32 -3.47
CA LYS A 209 13.18 20.65 -2.92
C LYS A 209 12.25 21.48 -3.82
N ASN A 210 12.55 21.52 -5.13
CA ASN A 210 11.71 22.23 -6.10
C ASN A 210 10.27 21.66 -6.15
N LEU A 211 10.11 20.34 -6.14
CA LEU A 211 8.80 19.69 -6.13
C LEU A 211 8.04 20.03 -4.84
N LEU A 212 8.67 19.83 -3.66
CA LEU A 212 8.02 20.02 -2.37
C LEU A 212 7.64 21.48 -2.11
N SER A 213 8.50 22.44 -2.54
CA SER A 213 8.17 23.86 -2.49
C SER A 213 6.88 24.18 -3.22
N LYS A 214 6.73 23.70 -4.46
CA LYS A 214 5.52 23.94 -5.26
C LYS A 214 4.26 23.20 -4.71
N ILE A 215 4.42 22.00 -4.17
CA ILE A 215 3.34 21.30 -3.47
C ILE A 215 2.88 22.09 -2.24
N ASN A 216 3.84 22.66 -1.50
CA ASN A 216 3.50 23.47 -0.33
C ASN A 216 2.73 24.75 -0.71
N GLU A 217 3.06 25.38 -1.85
CA GLU A 217 2.26 26.50 -2.37
C GLU A 217 0.79 26.13 -2.63
N ILE A 218 0.53 24.94 -3.18
CA ILE A 218 -0.85 24.44 -3.36
C ILE A 218 -1.53 24.28 -2.01
N ARG A 219 -0.84 23.69 -1.02
CA ARG A 219 -1.36 23.52 0.33
C ARG A 219 -1.74 24.85 0.97
N GLU A 220 -0.85 25.87 0.89
CA GLU A 220 -1.09 27.18 1.48
C GLU A 220 -2.23 27.94 0.82
N LYS A 221 -2.42 27.78 -0.48
CA LYS A 221 -3.53 28.40 -1.24
C LYS A 221 -4.87 27.65 -1.03
N SER A 222 -4.82 26.44 -0.53
CA SER A 222 -6.02 25.60 -0.34
C SER A 222 -6.69 25.86 1.00
N ASN A 223 -8.03 25.86 1.01
CA ASN A 223 -8.82 25.88 2.24
C ASN A 223 -8.91 24.49 2.91
N PHE A 224 -8.34 23.44 2.29
CA PHE A 224 -8.38 22.08 2.79
C PHE A 224 -7.09 21.75 3.54
N LYS A 225 -7.23 21.14 4.73
CA LYS A 225 -6.11 20.58 5.50
C LYS A 225 -6.03 19.08 5.21
N LYS A 226 -5.38 18.70 4.15
CA LYS A 226 -5.13 17.30 3.78
C LYS A 226 -3.66 16.97 3.90
N SER A 227 -3.37 15.70 4.13
CA SER A 227 -2.01 15.23 4.32
C SER A 227 -1.35 14.90 2.99
N PHE A 228 -0.09 15.34 2.84
CA PHE A 228 0.79 14.90 1.75
C PHE A 228 1.81 13.90 2.26
N LEU A 229 1.93 12.79 1.56
CA LEU A 229 2.91 11.75 1.83
C LEU A 229 3.90 11.64 0.66
N LEU A 230 5.11 11.24 0.99
CA LEU A 230 6.15 10.94 0.00
C LEU A 230 6.39 9.43 -0.05
N LYS A 231 6.31 8.82 -1.25
CA LYS A 231 6.63 7.40 -1.43
C LYS A 231 8.02 7.21 -2.02
N ILE A 232 8.87 6.49 -1.29
CA ILE A 232 10.31 6.43 -1.49
C ILE A 232 10.74 5.04 -2.00
N SER A 233 11.81 5.02 -2.80
CA SER A 233 12.42 3.80 -3.32
C SER A 233 13.27 3.08 -2.24
N PRO A 234 13.29 1.74 -2.21
CA PRO A 234 14.20 1.00 -1.35
C PRO A 234 15.65 0.95 -1.89
N ASP A 235 15.86 1.49 -3.08
CA ASP A 235 17.16 1.44 -3.77
C ASP A 235 18.02 2.70 -3.53
N LEU A 236 17.59 3.56 -2.60
CA LEU A 236 18.38 4.72 -2.13
C LEU A 236 19.68 4.30 -1.48
N GLU A 237 20.69 5.13 -1.60
CA GLU A 237 21.91 5.02 -0.81
C GLU A 237 21.71 5.67 0.58
N ASP A 238 22.36 5.10 1.60
CA ASP A 238 22.21 5.58 2.98
C ASP A 238 22.56 7.07 3.15
N SER A 239 23.53 7.58 2.36
CA SER A 239 23.92 8.99 2.33
C SER A 239 22.82 9.96 1.92
N GLN A 240 21.79 9.48 1.21
CA GLN A 240 20.67 10.31 0.74
C GLN A 240 19.55 10.45 1.80
N ILE A 241 19.53 9.57 2.81
CA ILE A 241 18.42 9.50 3.78
C ILE A 241 18.30 10.81 4.56
N SER A 242 19.39 11.30 5.15
CA SER A 242 19.37 12.50 5.99
C SER A 242 18.94 13.74 5.19
N GLY A 243 19.40 13.92 3.94
CA GLY A 243 18.96 15.00 3.07
C GLY A 243 17.46 14.97 2.79
N ILE A 244 16.92 13.78 2.44
CA ILE A 244 15.47 13.59 2.22
C ILE A 244 14.69 13.88 3.50
N VAL A 245 15.13 13.38 4.66
CA VAL A 245 14.48 13.63 5.96
C VAL A 245 14.44 15.11 6.28
N ASN A 246 15.52 15.84 6.06
CA ASN A 246 15.56 17.29 6.29
C ASN A 246 14.52 18.02 5.42
N LEU A 247 14.41 17.68 4.14
CA LEU A 247 13.41 18.26 3.24
C LEU A 247 11.97 17.89 3.66
N ILE A 248 11.73 16.66 4.08
CA ILE A 248 10.43 16.22 4.61
C ILE A 248 10.01 17.09 5.81
N LEU A 249 10.92 17.36 6.74
CA LEU A 249 10.65 18.18 7.91
C LEU A 249 10.53 19.67 7.57
N GLU A 250 11.40 20.20 6.68
CA GLU A 250 11.37 21.59 6.20
C GLU A 250 10.03 21.92 5.53
N TYR A 251 9.57 21.06 4.62
CA TYR A 251 8.32 21.25 3.87
C TYR A 251 7.08 20.65 4.56
N LYS A 252 7.22 20.20 5.81
CA LYS A 252 6.12 19.70 6.65
C LYS A 252 5.29 18.62 5.93
N ILE A 253 5.98 17.65 5.31
CA ILE A 253 5.33 16.46 4.76
C ILE A 253 4.77 15.64 5.92
N ASP A 254 3.51 15.22 5.81
CA ASP A 254 2.74 14.67 6.91
C ASP A 254 3.00 13.17 7.16
N GLY A 255 3.67 12.50 6.20
CA GLY A 255 4.02 11.08 6.33
C GLY A 255 4.86 10.57 5.18
N ILE A 256 5.42 9.38 5.33
CA ILE A 256 6.17 8.71 4.28
C ILE A 256 5.70 7.27 4.09
N ILE A 257 5.84 6.77 2.86
CA ILE A 257 5.56 5.38 2.50
C ILE A 257 6.87 4.71 2.11
N LEU A 258 7.27 3.71 2.87
CA LEU A 258 8.48 2.93 2.74
C LEU A 258 8.13 1.44 2.58
N THR A 259 8.32 0.83 1.40
CA THR A 259 9.00 1.33 0.21
C THR A 259 8.19 1.03 -1.06
N ASN A 260 8.65 1.52 -2.21
CA ASN A 260 8.24 1.02 -3.51
C ASN A 260 8.94 -0.33 -3.81
N THR A 261 8.81 -0.84 -5.03
CA THR A 261 9.50 -2.04 -5.52
C THR A 261 11.00 -1.77 -5.78
N SER A 262 11.82 -2.82 -5.67
CA SER A 262 13.27 -2.74 -5.84
C SER A 262 13.74 -3.25 -7.21
N ASN A 263 14.79 -2.63 -7.75
CA ASN A 263 15.57 -3.18 -8.87
C ASN A 263 16.78 -4.03 -8.42
N LYS A 264 17.05 -4.00 -7.12
CA LYS A 264 18.16 -4.74 -6.46
C LYS A 264 17.64 -6.05 -5.83
N ASN A 265 18.49 -6.79 -5.13
CA ASN A 265 18.15 -7.98 -4.32
C ASN A 265 17.55 -9.15 -5.12
N ARG A 266 18.19 -9.52 -6.19
CA ARG A 266 17.73 -10.60 -7.09
C ARG A 266 18.56 -11.86 -7.02
N GLU A 267 19.67 -11.82 -6.32
CA GLU A 267 20.70 -12.89 -6.30
C GLU A 267 20.15 -14.18 -5.69
N SER A 268 19.21 -14.06 -4.74
CA SER A 268 18.57 -15.20 -4.09
C SER A 268 17.33 -15.75 -4.79
N LEU A 269 16.89 -15.11 -5.88
CA LEU A 269 15.69 -15.54 -6.60
C LEU A 269 15.94 -16.81 -7.40
N ILE A 270 15.01 -17.76 -7.28
CA ILE A 270 15.12 -19.09 -7.92
C ILE A 270 14.06 -19.36 -8.99
N ASP A 271 13.09 -18.46 -9.16
CA ASP A 271 12.07 -18.62 -10.19
C ASP A 271 12.62 -18.32 -11.59
N VAL A 272 12.01 -18.93 -12.61
CA VAL A 272 12.41 -18.75 -14.01
C VAL A 272 12.30 -17.30 -14.48
N ASN A 273 11.36 -16.54 -13.90
CA ASN A 273 11.12 -15.13 -14.21
C ASN A 273 12.05 -14.17 -13.44
N SER A 274 13.02 -14.67 -12.66
CA SER A 274 13.92 -13.85 -11.82
C SER A 274 14.73 -12.82 -12.60
N LYS A 275 15.00 -13.09 -13.88
CA LYS A 275 15.79 -12.23 -14.78
C LYS A 275 14.98 -11.13 -15.48
N GLU A 276 13.66 -11.11 -15.31
CA GLU A 276 12.81 -10.10 -15.93
C GLU A 276 13.14 -8.69 -15.43
N ILE A 277 13.08 -7.72 -16.33
CA ILE A 277 13.29 -6.30 -15.99
C ILE A 277 12.03 -5.74 -15.35
N GLY A 278 12.18 -4.93 -14.29
CA GLY A 278 11.07 -4.27 -13.58
C GLY A 278 11.31 -4.23 -12.07
N GLY A 279 10.35 -3.71 -11.32
CA GLY A 279 10.42 -3.64 -9.87
C GLY A 279 10.00 -4.94 -9.20
N LEU A 280 10.86 -5.45 -8.32
CA LEU A 280 10.62 -6.64 -7.48
C LEU A 280 9.79 -6.27 -6.25
N SER A 281 8.77 -7.08 -5.93
CA SER A 281 7.93 -6.98 -4.74
C SER A 281 7.68 -8.34 -4.11
N GLY A 282 7.14 -8.36 -2.91
CA GLY A 282 6.81 -9.59 -2.17
C GLY A 282 7.88 -9.99 -1.17
N LYS A 283 7.93 -11.28 -0.83
CA LYS A 283 8.75 -11.81 0.26
C LYS A 283 10.24 -11.43 0.18
N PRO A 284 10.90 -11.43 -1.00
CA PRO A 284 12.33 -11.13 -1.10
C PRO A 284 12.74 -9.73 -0.64
N ILE A 285 11.83 -8.75 -0.68
CA ILE A 285 12.15 -7.38 -0.25
C ILE A 285 11.72 -7.07 1.21
N LYS A 286 11.27 -8.07 1.97
CA LYS A 286 10.77 -7.88 3.34
C LYS A 286 11.82 -7.24 4.24
N GLU A 287 13.01 -7.83 4.30
CA GLU A 287 14.11 -7.37 5.16
C GLU A 287 14.60 -5.98 4.73
N LEU A 288 14.85 -5.79 3.43
CA LEU A 288 15.26 -4.50 2.87
C LEU A 288 14.27 -3.39 3.27
N SER A 289 12.99 -3.61 3.04
CA SER A 289 11.94 -2.63 3.36
C SER A 289 11.83 -2.38 4.87
N THR A 290 11.98 -3.41 5.71
CA THR A 290 11.93 -3.25 7.18
C THR A 290 13.14 -2.46 7.70
N GLU A 291 14.31 -2.68 7.12
CA GLU A 291 15.51 -1.91 7.46
C GLU A 291 15.37 -0.43 7.06
N PHE A 292 14.76 -0.14 5.89
CA PHE A 292 14.46 1.23 5.50
C PHE A 292 13.50 1.91 6.47
N VAL A 293 12.44 1.22 6.92
CA VAL A 293 11.54 1.73 7.97
C VAL A 293 12.33 2.09 9.23
N ARG A 294 13.24 1.21 9.68
CA ARG A 294 14.07 1.42 10.87
C ARG A 294 14.98 2.65 10.73
N LYS A 295 15.67 2.80 9.60
CA LYS A 295 16.57 3.92 9.33
C LYS A 295 15.81 5.25 9.33
N PHE A 296 14.72 5.34 8.57
CA PHE A 296 13.90 6.55 8.52
C PHE A 296 13.24 6.89 9.86
N TYR A 297 12.77 5.89 10.60
CA TYR A 297 12.18 6.13 11.92
C TYR A 297 13.19 6.76 12.90
N LYS A 298 14.43 6.26 12.89
CA LYS A 298 15.53 6.84 13.70
C LYS A 298 15.82 8.28 13.30
N GLU A 299 16.00 8.55 12.02
CA GLU A 299 16.29 9.90 11.51
C GLU A 299 15.14 10.89 11.74
N LEU A 300 13.89 10.44 11.57
CA LEU A 300 12.70 11.23 11.85
C LEU A 300 12.41 11.40 13.34
N ASN A 301 13.03 10.59 14.18
CA ASN A 301 12.79 10.56 15.63
C ASN A 301 11.28 10.46 15.99
N GLY A 302 10.53 9.66 15.24
CA GLY A 302 9.09 9.45 15.43
C GLY A 302 8.19 10.65 15.12
N LYS A 303 8.71 11.74 14.53
CA LYS A 303 7.96 13.01 14.32
C LYS A 303 6.81 12.91 13.35
N ILE A 304 6.89 12.01 12.37
CA ILE A 304 5.84 11.80 11.37
C ILE A 304 5.55 10.31 11.19
N PRO A 305 4.31 9.92 10.85
CA PRO A 305 3.95 8.53 10.62
C PRO A 305 4.64 7.94 9.39
N ILE A 306 5.02 6.67 9.52
CA ILE A 306 5.58 5.86 8.45
C ILE A 306 4.58 4.77 8.08
N ILE A 307 4.27 4.62 6.79
CA ILE A 307 3.53 3.46 6.28
C ILE A 307 4.55 2.47 5.69
N GLY A 308 4.68 1.29 6.32
CA GLY A 308 5.62 0.26 5.90
C GLY A 308 5.05 -0.62 4.78
N VAL A 309 5.75 -0.74 3.65
CA VAL A 309 5.33 -1.54 2.48
C VAL A 309 6.48 -2.39 1.97
N GLY A 310 6.20 -3.64 1.62
CA GLY A 310 7.17 -4.58 1.06
C GLY A 310 7.29 -5.85 1.91
N GLY A 311 6.89 -6.99 1.34
CA GLY A 311 6.96 -8.30 1.99
C GLY A 311 5.98 -8.53 3.15
N VAL A 312 4.94 -7.70 3.30
CA VAL A 312 3.88 -7.93 4.29
C VAL A 312 2.95 -9.02 3.77
N ASP A 313 2.95 -10.17 4.46
CA ASP A 313 2.15 -11.34 4.09
C ASP A 313 1.64 -12.16 5.29
N SER A 314 2.00 -11.78 6.52
CA SER A 314 1.58 -12.44 7.77
C SER A 314 1.52 -11.43 8.92
N GLY A 315 0.98 -11.85 10.06
CA GLY A 315 0.98 -11.05 11.28
C GLY A 315 2.40 -10.75 11.77
N GLU A 316 3.33 -11.71 11.64
CA GLU A 316 4.74 -11.51 12.01
C GLU A 316 5.38 -10.43 11.11
N SER A 317 5.24 -10.53 9.79
CA SER A 317 5.85 -9.56 8.87
C SER A 317 5.24 -8.15 9.02
N ALA A 318 3.96 -8.06 9.38
CA ALA A 318 3.32 -6.79 9.74
C ALA A 318 3.85 -6.25 11.07
N PHE A 319 3.95 -7.09 12.11
CA PHE A 319 4.48 -6.71 13.41
C PHE A 319 5.95 -6.26 13.32
N GLU A 320 6.80 -6.98 12.60
CA GLU A 320 8.21 -6.62 12.40
C GLU A 320 8.36 -5.19 11.85
N LYS A 321 7.54 -4.80 10.87
CA LYS A 321 7.55 -3.43 10.33
C LYS A 321 7.05 -2.40 11.32
N ILE A 322 6.01 -2.71 12.08
CA ILE A 322 5.48 -1.82 13.12
C ILE A 322 6.52 -1.65 14.23
N ALA A 323 7.11 -2.74 14.70
CA ALA A 323 8.17 -2.70 15.69
C ALA A 323 9.43 -1.95 15.21
N ALA A 324 9.69 -1.93 13.90
CA ALA A 324 10.75 -1.14 13.29
C ALA A 324 10.42 0.36 13.15
N GLY A 325 9.18 0.79 13.45
CA GLY A 325 8.76 2.19 13.45
C GLY A 325 7.63 2.55 12.49
N ALA A 326 7.03 1.58 11.80
CA ALA A 326 5.86 1.86 10.95
C ALA A 326 4.61 2.07 11.82
N SER A 327 3.88 3.15 11.59
CA SER A 327 2.57 3.41 12.23
C SER A 327 1.45 2.57 11.61
N ALA A 328 1.61 2.17 10.36
CA ALA A 328 0.71 1.30 9.62
C ALA A 328 1.50 0.53 8.55
N VAL A 329 0.89 -0.50 7.99
CA VAL A 329 1.48 -1.31 6.92
C VAL A 329 0.56 -1.42 5.73
N GLN A 330 1.14 -1.52 4.54
CA GLN A 330 0.39 -1.84 3.31
C GLN A 330 0.89 -3.16 2.72
N LEU A 331 -0.01 -3.87 2.04
CA LEU A 331 0.34 -5.06 1.27
C LEU A 331 -0.25 -5.02 -0.15
N TYR A 332 0.39 -5.73 -1.06
CA TYR A 332 -0.06 -5.96 -2.44
C TYR A 332 0.19 -7.42 -2.83
N THR A 333 1.45 -7.83 -2.92
CA THR A 333 1.85 -9.17 -3.35
C THR A 333 1.31 -10.27 -2.44
N GLY A 334 1.25 -10.02 -1.13
CA GLY A 334 0.65 -10.94 -0.17
C GLY A 334 -0.82 -11.26 -0.49
N LEU A 335 -1.60 -10.25 -0.91
CA LEU A 335 -2.99 -10.44 -1.32
C LEU A 335 -3.11 -11.35 -2.55
N ILE A 336 -2.20 -11.22 -3.52
CA ILE A 336 -2.20 -12.06 -4.73
C ILE A 336 -1.94 -13.53 -4.39
N TYR A 337 -1.01 -13.82 -3.48
CA TYR A 337 -0.62 -15.18 -3.13
C TYR A 337 -1.55 -15.86 -2.12
N LYS A 338 -2.09 -15.10 -1.17
CA LYS A 338 -2.90 -15.63 -0.06
C LYS A 338 -4.41 -15.36 -0.20
N GLY A 339 -4.77 -14.51 -1.17
CA GLY A 339 -6.17 -14.17 -1.43
C GLY A 339 -6.78 -13.21 -0.41
N PRO A 340 -8.07 -12.89 -0.54
CA PRO A 340 -8.72 -11.83 0.24
C PRO A 340 -8.82 -12.10 1.74
N ASN A 341 -8.62 -13.35 2.18
CA ASN A 341 -8.66 -13.71 3.60
C ASN A 341 -7.39 -13.28 4.38
N ILE A 342 -6.33 -12.88 3.67
CA ILE A 342 -5.04 -12.49 4.27
C ILE A 342 -5.19 -11.39 5.33
N VAL A 343 -6.07 -10.40 5.12
CA VAL A 343 -6.28 -9.30 6.08
C VAL A 343 -6.79 -9.84 7.41
N LYS A 344 -7.73 -10.77 7.36
CA LYS A 344 -8.29 -11.45 8.54
C LYS A 344 -7.22 -12.24 9.28
N GLU A 345 -6.37 -12.98 8.57
CA GLU A 345 -5.26 -13.74 9.15
C GLU A 345 -4.26 -12.81 9.82
N ILE A 346 -3.79 -11.76 9.13
CA ILE A 346 -2.87 -10.78 9.69
C ILE A 346 -3.43 -10.13 10.96
N LYS A 347 -4.71 -9.73 10.96
CA LYS A 347 -5.36 -9.14 12.14
C LYS A 347 -5.36 -10.10 13.32
N LYS A 348 -5.75 -11.36 13.09
CA LYS A 348 -5.77 -12.40 14.13
C LYS A 348 -4.39 -12.62 14.74
N ASP A 349 -3.37 -12.75 13.89
CA ASP A 349 -2.00 -12.99 14.32
C ASP A 349 -1.42 -11.78 15.05
N LEU A 350 -1.65 -10.55 14.54
CA LEU A 350 -1.23 -9.32 15.22
C LEU A 350 -1.81 -9.21 16.63
N ILE A 351 -3.10 -9.51 16.82
CA ILE A 351 -3.75 -9.50 18.13
C ILE A 351 -3.05 -10.49 19.08
N GLN A 352 -2.73 -11.70 18.60
CA GLN A 352 -2.03 -12.71 19.40
C GLN A 352 -0.61 -12.24 19.77
N ILE A 353 0.13 -11.68 18.80
CA ILE A 353 1.49 -11.17 19.03
C ILE A 353 1.48 -10.04 20.04
N LEU A 354 0.58 -9.05 19.87
CA LEU A 354 0.47 -7.92 20.80
C LEU A 354 0.18 -8.41 22.24
N LYS A 355 -0.83 -9.25 22.41
CA LYS A 355 -1.20 -9.81 23.71
C LYS A 355 -0.05 -10.61 24.35
N SER A 356 0.67 -11.43 23.56
CA SER A 356 1.80 -12.23 24.04
C SER A 356 3.00 -11.39 24.50
N LYS A 357 3.14 -10.19 23.93
CA LYS A 357 4.20 -9.22 24.27
C LYS A 357 3.77 -8.18 25.32
N GLY A 358 2.51 -8.25 25.81
CA GLY A 358 2.00 -7.37 26.85
C GLY A 358 1.54 -6.00 26.36
N PHE A 359 1.42 -5.79 25.05
CA PHE A 359 0.87 -4.56 24.49
C PHE A 359 -0.65 -4.50 24.65
N THR A 360 -1.17 -3.34 24.99
CA THR A 360 -2.62 -3.09 25.12
C THR A 360 -3.21 -2.43 23.88
N ASN A 361 -2.37 -1.78 23.08
CA ASN A 361 -2.75 -1.13 21.82
C ASN A 361 -1.60 -1.23 20.81
N ILE A 362 -1.96 -1.28 19.53
CA ILE A 362 -0.99 -1.40 18.40
C ILE A 362 0.02 -0.24 18.36
N ASN A 363 -0.37 0.95 18.80
CA ASN A 363 0.50 2.13 18.78
C ASN A 363 1.70 1.99 19.75
N GLU A 364 1.56 1.19 20.84
CA GLU A 364 2.65 0.91 21.76
C GLU A 364 3.76 0.06 21.13
N ALA A 365 3.42 -0.70 20.09
CA ALA A 365 4.37 -1.53 19.36
C ALA A 365 5.23 -0.75 18.35
N VAL A 366 4.85 0.49 18.01
CA VAL A 366 5.56 1.31 17.02
C VAL A 366 6.97 1.65 17.54
N GLY A 367 8.00 1.20 16.81
CA GLY A 367 9.39 1.43 17.18
C GLY A 367 9.90 0.57 18.35
N SER A 368 9.10 -0.38 18.86
CA SER A 368 9.44 -1.17 20.06
C SER A 368 10.67 -2.07 19.91
N SER A 369 11.13 -2.35 18.69
CA SER A 369 12.39 -3.08 18.45
C SER A 369 13.65 -2.20 18.48
N LEU A 370 13.50 -0.90 18.73
CA LEU A 370 14.59 0.09 18.70
C LEU A 370 14.97 0.58 20.11
N ASN A 371 14.19 0.19 21.11
CA ASN A 371 14.38 0.53 22.53
C ASN A 371 15.19 -0.56 23.24
#